data_b0fda55b5f66bcbffee606b07b209ec9
#
_entry.id   b0fda55b5f66bcbffee606b07b209ec9
#
_cell.length_a   1.000
_cell.length_b   1.000
_cell.length_c   1.000
_cell.angle_alpha   90.00
_cell.angle_beta   90.00
_cell.angle_gamma   90.00
#
_symmetry.space_group_name_H-M   'P 1'
#
loop_
_entity.id
_entity.type
_entity.pdbx_description
1 polymer ?
#
loop_
_entity_poly.entity_id
_entity_poly.type
_entity_poly.pdbx_seq_one_letter_code
_entity_poly.pdbx_strand_id
1 'polypeptide(L)'
;MPSISGSFSGKITQQFGMPMTDQPNHLLGIAEVNGTQKSSDPLWNDSRISYWGINDLLNGEGTQTGYFNNVHPDGGRDFGTFEGKVSGAGGTMTVEGTFKFTGGDGQYSGITGGGTFKTVAKSETEIEATWTGAYELAKAQAG
;
A
#
# COMPACT_ATOMS: atom_id res chain seq x y z
N MET A 1 -14.99 -13.75 7.05
CA MET A 1 -14.20 -12.53 7.18
C MET A 1 -15.04 -11.32 6.77
N PRO A 2 -15.09 -10.28 7.60
CA PRO A 2 -15.78 -9.07 7.19
C PRO A 2 -15.07 -8.39 6.01
N SER A 3 -15.87 -7.93 5.06
CA SER A 3 -15.37 -7.14 3.94
C SER A 3 -15.01 -5.73 4.39
N ILE A 4 -14.00 -5.16 3.76
CA ILE A 4 -13.53 -3.83 4.07
C ILE A 4 -13.12 -3.14 2.78
N SER A 5 -13.35 -1.85 2.71
CA SER A 5 -12.85 -1.04 1.60
C SER A 5 -12.41 0.32 2.13
N GLY A 6 -11.54 0.95 1.38
CA GLY A 6 -11.06 2.27 1.75
C GLY A 6 -10.35 2.96 0.60
N SER A 7 -9.97 4.18 0.88
CA SER A 7 -9.19 5.00 -0.05
C SER A 7 -8.28 5.92 0.74
N PHE A 8 -7.21 6.36 0.10
CA PHE A 8 -6.37 7.40 0.68
C PHE A 8 -5.70 8.22 -0.41
N SER A 9 -5.44 9.49 -0.08
CA SER A 9 -4.54 10.33 -0.83
C SER A 9 -3.22 10.32 -0.10
N GLY A 10 -2.13 10.05 -0.80
CA GLY A 10 -0.82 9.96 -0.21
C GLY A 10 0.16 10.91 -0.84
N LYS A 11 1.17 11.29 -0.06
CA LYS A 11 2.30 12.09 -0.53
C LYS A 11 3.55 11.24 -0.53
N ILE A 12 4.31 11.35 -1.61
CA ILE A 12 5.63 10.73 -1.71
C ILE A 12 6.58 11.59 -0.89
N THR A 13 7.06 11.05 0.21
CA THR A 13 7.90 11.79 1.17
C THR A 13 9.38 11.55 0.95
N GLN A 14 9.75 10.42 0.36
CA GLN A 14 11.12 10.11 -0.04
C GLN A 14 11.09 9.25 -1.30
N GLN A 15 12.06 9.45 -2.18
CA GLN A 15 12.12 8.73 -3.42
C GLN A 15 13.55 8.69 -3.93
N PHE A 16 13.99 7.49 -4.31
CA PHE A 16 15.30 7.27 -4.89
C PHE A 16 15.14 6.37 -6.12
N GLY A 17 15.79 6.74 -7.21
CA GLY A 17 15.78 5.95 -8.42
C GLY A 17 17.19 5.76 -8.94
N MET A 18 17.47 4.58 -9.47
CA MET A 18 18.75 4.24 -10.06
C MET A 18 18.53 3.73 -11.46
N PRO A 19 18.97 4.48 -12.49
CA PRO A 19 18.97 3.94 -13.85
C PRO A 19 19.97 2.79 -13.93
N MET A 20 19.51 1.66 -14.41
CA MET A 20 20.37 0.49 -14.58
C MET A 20 20.90 0.45 -16.02
N THR A 21 22.12 -0.03 -16.18
CA THR A 21 22.77 -0.06 -17.48
C THR A 21 22.70 -1.42 -18.16
N ASP A 22 21.97 -2.35 -17.60
CA ASP A 22 21.74 -3.67 -18.19
C ASP A 22 20.87 -3.57 -19.46
N GLN A 23 19.94 -2.63 -19.50
CA GLN A 23 19.05 -2.37 -20.63
C GLN A 23 18.72 -0.87 -20.68
N PRO A 24 18.40 -0.34 -21.88
CA PRO A 24 17.92 1.05 -21.97
C PRO A 24 16.59 1.22 -21.21
N ASN A 25 16.44 2.37 -20.55
CA ASN A 25 15.21 2.75 -19.83
C ASN A 25 14.79 1.78 -18.73
N HIS A 26 15.76 1.11 -18.11
CA HIS A 26 15.52 0.26 -16.94
C HIS A 26 15.83 1.05 -15.66
N LEU A 27 14.83 1.17 -14.81
CA LEU A 27 14.91 1.94 -13.56
C LEU A 27 14.56 1.05 -12.38
N LEU A 28 15.40 1.07 -11.38
CA LEU A 28 15.10 0.48 -10.07
C LEU A 28 14.93 1.61 -9.07
N GLY A 29 13.80 1.65 -8.37
CA GLY A 29 13.50 2.74 -7.46
C GLY A 29 12.84 2.28 -6.18
N ILE A 30 12.86 3.16 -5.19
CA ILE A 30 12.15 2.98 -3.92
C ILE A 30 11.48 4.31 -3.56
N ALA A 31 10.26 4.23 -3.06
CA ALA A 31 9.51 5.40 -2.64
C ALA A 31 8.80 5.14 -1.32
N GLU A 32 8.78 6.17 -0.47
CA GLU A 32 7.98 6.20 0.74
C GLU A 32 6.76 7.08 0.52
N VAL A 33 5.60 6.58 0.89
CA VAL A 33 4.33 7.32 0.75
C VAL A 33 3.62 7.33 2.10
N ASN A 34 3.08 8.47 2.47
CA ASN A 34 2.30 8.66 3.69
C ASN A 34 0.94 9.26 3.34
N GLY A 35 -0.10 8.77 3.98
CA GLY A 35 -1.46 9.26 3.75
C GLY A 35 -2.39 8.93 4.90
N THR A 36 -3.64 9.36 4.76
CA THR A 36 -4.70 9.11 5.75
C THR A 36 -5.81 8.32 5.08
N GLN A 37 -6.19 7.21 5.70
CA GLN A 37 -7.23 6.32 5.21
C GLN A 37 -8.62 6.92 5.41
N LYS A 38 -9.48 6.70 4.44
CA LYS A 38 -10.92 6.90 4.56
C LYS A 38 -11.59 5.56 4.30
N SER A 39 -12.43 5.14 5.21
CA SER A 39 -13.09 3.83 5.14
C SER A 39 -14.45 3.90 5.83
N SER A 40 -15.36 3.05 5.39
CA SER A 40 -16.62 2.83 6.09
C SER A 40 -16.44 2.00 7.36
N ASP A 41 -15.30 1.32 7.50
CA ASP A 41 -14.96 0.59 8.71
C ASP A 41 -14.37 1.56 9.73
N PRO A 42 -14.98 1.72 10.92
CA PRO A 42 -14.49 2.69 11.91
C PRO A 42 -13.07 2.43 12.40
N LEU A 43 -12.59 1.21 12.36
CA LEU A 43 -11.21 0.90 12.76
C LEU A 43 -10.21 1.45 11.78
N TRP A 44 -10.54 1.45 10.48
CA TRP A 44 -9.64 1.93 9.42
C TRP A 44 -9.81 3.40 9.10
N ASN A 45 -11.00 3.96 9.32
CA ASN A 45 -11.23 5.37 9.02
C ASN A 45 -10.33 6.25 9.87
N ASP A 46 -9.65 7.21 9.23
CA ASP A 46 -8.68 8.11 9.83
C ASP A 46 -7.38 7.45 10.31
N SER A 47 -7.15 6.18 10.00
CA SER A 47 -5.83 5.59 10.23
C SER A 47 -4.81 6.20 9.27
N ARG A 48 -3.55 6.24 9.69
CA ARG A 48 -2.45 6.78 8.88
C ARG A 48 -1.69 5.63 8.26
N ILE A 49 -1.61 5.66 6.94
CA ILE A 49 -0.85 4.65 6.20
C ILE A 49 0.51 5.19 5.81
N SER A 50 1.51 4.33 5.95
CA SER A 50 2.82 4.52 5.35
C SER A 50 3.13 3.28 4.53
N TYR A 51 3.69 3.45 3.34
CA TYR A 51 4.17 2.30 2.60
C TYR A 51 5.46 2.62 1.87
N TRP A 52 6.23 1.58 1.62
CA TRP A 52 7.52 1.64 0.94
C TRP A 52 7.45 0.68 -0.24
N GLY A 53 7.50 1.23 -1.44
CA GLY A 53 7.39 0.47 -2.67
C GLY A 53 8.72 0.41 -3.40
N ILE A 54 9.09 -0.78 -3.85
CA ILE A 54 10.27 -1.01 -4.69
C ILE A 54 9.76 -1.21 -6.11
N ASN A 55 10.20 -0.34 -7.02
CA ASN A 55 9.79 -0.36 -8.42
C ASN A 55 10.89 -0.93 -9.29
N ASP A 56 10.55 -1.87 -10.14
CA ASP A 56 11.41 -2.39 -11.18
C ASP A 56 10.70 -2.13 -12.51
N LEU A 57 11.16 -1.11 -13.22
CA LEU A 57 10.46 -0.57 -14.38
C LEU A 57 11.33 -0.62 -15.62
N LEU A 58 10.78 -1.15 -16.69
CA LEU A 58 11.37 -1.12 -18.01
C LEU A 58 10.44 -0.34 -18.93
N ASN A 59 10.91 0.79 -19.47
CA ASN A 59 10.11 1.71 -20.28
C ASN A 59 8.86 2.21 -19.54
N GLY A 60 8.97 2.43 -18.21
CA GLY A 60 7.87 2.93 -17.40
C GLY A 60 6.86 1.88 -16.95
N GLU A 61 7.08 0.61 -17.28
CA GLU A 61 6.19 -0.48 -16.91
C GLU A 61 6.97 -1.57 -16.17
N GLY A 62 6.31 -2.26 -15.27
CA GLY A 62 6.94 -3.34 -14.53
C GLY A 62 6.20 -3.71 -13.26
N THR A 63 6.93 -3.86 -12.19
CA THR A 63 6.38 -4.33 -10.91
C THR A 63 6.69 -3.36 -9.78
N GLN A 64 5.81 -3.35 -8.79
CA GLN A 64 6.06 -2.71 -7.51
C GLN A 64 5.78 -3.72 -6.41
N THR A 65 6.72 -3.86 -5.49
CA THR A 65 6.55 -4.69 -4.30
C THR A 65 6.95 -3.88 -3.09
N GLY A 66 6.43 -4.22 -1.93
CA GLY A 66 6.84 -3.49 -0.76
C GLY A 66 6.09 -3.87 0.50
N TYR A 67 6.12 -2.94 1.44
CA TYR A 67 5.60 -3.09 2.78
C TYR A 67 4.71 -1.91 3.11
N PHE A 68 3.70 -2.15 3.93
CA PHE A 68 2.84 -1.08 4.44
C PHE A 68 2.60 -1.24 5.94
N ASN A 69 2.24 -0.14 6.60
CA ASN A 69 1.65 -0.18 7.92
C ASN A 69 0.55 0.88 8.03
N ASN A 70 -0.41 0.62 8.90
CA ASN A 70 -1.42 1.60 9.28
C ASN A 70 -1.34 1.81 10.78
N VAL A 71 -1.37 3.06 11.20
CA VAL A 71 -1.52 3.44 12.61
C VAL A 71 -2.96 3.87 12.81
N HIS A 72 -3.70 3.08 13.57
CA HIS A 72 -5.12 3.30 13.78
C HIS A 72 -5.38 4.37 14.85
N PRO A 73 -6.58 4.98 14.87
CA PRO A 73 -6.90 6.00 15.87
C PRO A 73 -6.77 5.52 17.32
N ASP A 74 -6.91 4.22 17.57
CA ASP A 74 -6.71 3.64 18.89
C ASP A 74 -5.24 3.43 19.28
N GLY A 75 -4.30 3.76 18.39
CA GLY A 75 -2.88 3.62 18.60
C GLY A 75 -2.31 2.26 18.20
N GLY A 76 -3.15 1.29 17.88
CA GLY A 76 -2.70 0.00 17.37
C GLY A 76 -2.26 0.10 15.91
N ARG A 77 -1.48 -0.88 15.46
CA ARG A 77 -0.97 -0.92 14.10
C ARG A 77 -1.25 -2.26 13.45
N ASP A 78 -1.48 -2.22 12.14
CA ASP A 78 -1.34 -3.40 11.29
C ASP A 78 -0.23 -3.16 10.28
N PHE A 79 0.34 -4.23 9.77
CA PHE A 79 1.36 -4.14 8.73
C PHE A 79 1.28 -5.35 7.83
N GLY A 80 1.85 -5.20 6.65
CA GLY A 80 1.82 -6.25 5.65
C GLY A 80 2.69 -5.98 4.46
N THR A 81 2.45 -6.76 3.41
CA THR A 81 3.19 -6.69 2.16
C THR A 81 2.23 -6.44 1.01
N PHE A 82 2.75 -5.91 -0.09
CA PHE A 82 1.96 -5.75 -1.30
C PHE A 82 2.82 -6.00 -2.53
N GLU A 83 2.15 -6.33 -3.62
CA GLU A 83 2.77 -6.45 -4.92
C GLU A 83 1.76 -6.06 -5.99
N GLY A 84 2.25 -5.48 -7.07
CA GLY A 84 1.38 -5.04 -8.14
C GLY A 84 2.13 -4.82 -9.44
N LYS A 85 1.35 -4.55 -10.49
CA LYS A 85 1.87 -4.19 -11.80
C LYS A 85 1.78 -2.69 -11.99
N VAL A 86 2.87 -2.10 -12.48
CA VAL A 86 2.96 -0.69 -12.80
C VAL A 86 2.76 -0.51 -14.30
N SER A 87 1.84 0.37 -14.67
CA SER A 87 1.58 0.74 -16.05
C SER A 87 1.68 2.25 -16.19
N GLY A 88 2.38 2.69 -17.25
CA GLY A 88 2.47 4.11 -17.61
C GLY A 88 1.71 4.44 -18.89
N ALA A 89 0.89 3.53 -19.38
CA ALA A 89 0.12 3.73 -20.60
C ALA A 89 -0.77 4.97 -20.48
N GLY A 90 -0.82 5.79 -21.49
CA GLY A 90 -1.61 7.02 -21.50
C GLY A 90 -1.01 8.17 -20.70
N GLY A 91 0.23 8.04 -20.26
CA GLY A 91 0.94 9.10 -19.53
C GLY A 91 0.63 9.19 -18.04
N THR A 92 -0.28 8.37 -17.54
CA THR A 92 -0.61 8.32 -16.12
C THR A 92 -0.13 7.00 -15.54
N MET A 93 0.69 7.08 -14.50
CA MET A 93 1.18 5.89 -13.82
C MET A 93 0.08 5.30 -12.95
N THR A 94 -0.17 4.01 -13.11
CA THR A 94 -1.11 3.25 -12.28
C THR A 94 -0.42 2.01 -11.74
N VAL A 95 -0.83 1.58 -10.54
CA VAL A 95 -0.38 0.33 -9.94
C VAL A 95 -1.62 -0.44 -9.53
N GLU A 96 -1.72 -1.68 -9.97
CA GLU A 96 -2.80 -2.59 -9.58
C GLU A 96 -2.19 -3.85 -9.02
N GLY A 97 -2.72 -4.30 -7.87
CA GLY A 97 -2.15 -5.47 -7.25
C GLY A 97 -2.91 -5.98 -6.05
N THR A 98 -2.20 -6.72 -5.23
CA THR A 98 -2.75 -7.37 -4.04
C THR A 98 -1.93 -6.98 -2.81
N PHE A 99 -2.58 -7.01 -1.65
CA PHE A 99 -1.92 -6.81 -0.38
C PHE A 99 -2.31 -7.90 0.60
N LYS A 100 -1.47 -8.10 1.60
CA LYS A 100 -1.68 -9.13 2.61
C LYS A 100 -1.21 -8.60 3.97
N PHE A 101 -2.04 -8.78 4.98
CA PHE A 101 -1.64 -8.50 6.36
C PHE A 101 -0.69 -9.59 6.84
N THR A 102 0.41 -9.19 7.48
CA THR A 102 1.40 -10.11 8.03
C THR A 102 1.49 -10.03 9.55
N GLY A 103 0.88 -9.02 10.15
CA GLY A 103 0.85 -8.88 11.59
C GLY A 103 0.35 -7.52 12.04
N GLY A 104 0.44 -7.29 13.33
CA GLY A 104 0.03 -6.05 13.94
C GLY A 104 0.34 -6.04 15.42
N ASP A 105 -0.10 -4.97 16.09
CA ASP A 105 -0.04 -4.88 17.55
C ASP A 105 -1.37 -4.37 18.11
N GLY A 106 -1.51 -4.34 19.44
CA GLY A 106 -2.79 -4.03 20.06
C GLY A 106 -3.84 -5.04 19.63
N GLN A 107 -5.02 -4.58 19.30
CA GLN A 107 -6.10 -5.47 18.86
C GLN A 107 -5.85 -6.07 17.45
N TYR A 108 -4.85 -5.58 16.73
CA TYR A 108 -4.51 -6.07 15.39
C TYR A 108 -3.44 -7.16 15.43
N SER A 109 -2.97 -7.54 16.61
CA SER A 109 -2.05 -8.66 16.78
C SER A 109 -2.70 -9.94 16.25
N GLY A 110 -2.03 -10.62 15.34
CA GLY A 110 -2.56 -11.84 14.71
C GLY A 110 -3.57 -11.59 13.58
N ILE A 111 -3.70 -10.35 13.11
CA ILE A 111 -4.58 -10.04 11.98
C ILE A 111 -4.20 -10.86 10.76
N THR A 112 -5.21 -11.37 10.05
CA THR A 112 -5.06 -12.09 8.79
C THR A 112 -5.98 -11.48 7.74
N GLY A 113 -5.70 -11.80 6.49
CA GLY A 113 -6.48 -11.33 5.36
C GLY A 113 -5.66 -10.51 4.40
N GLY A 114 -6.34 -9.85 3.50
CA GLY A 114 -5.75 -9.03 2.46
C GLY A 114 -6.77 -8.65 1.42
N GLY A 115 -6.33 -8.21 0.26
CA GLY A 115 -7.24 -7.80 -0.79
C GLY A 115 -6.51 -7.29 -2.02
N THR A 116 -7.18 -6.41 -2.74
CA THR A 116 -6.68 -5.80 -3.96
C THR A 116 -6.64 -4.29 -3.82
N PHE A 117 -5.76 -3.65 -4.59
CA PHE A 117 -5.66 -2.20 -4.58
C PHE A 117 -5.39 -1.67 -5.98
N LYS A 118 -5.72 -0.40 -6.16
CA LYS A 118 -5.36 0.37 -7.34
C LYS A 118 -4.86 1.73 -6.90
N THR A 119 -3.69 2.11 -7.40
CA THR A 119 -3.07 3.40 -7.12
C THR A 119 -2.94 4.17 -8.43
N VAL A 120 -3.22 5.47 -8.39
CA VAL A 120 -3.08 6.37 -9.53
C VAL A 120 -2.22 7.54 -9.09
N ALA A 121 -1.19 7.84 -9.87
CA ALA A 121 -0.38 9.04 -9.64
C ALA A 121 -1.17 10.27 -10.05
N LYS A 122 -1.30 11.23 -9.16
CA LYS A 122 -1.99 12.51 -9.42
C LYS A 122 -1.01 13.59 -9.83
N SER A 123 0.22 13.49 -9.35
CA SER A 123 1.32 14.38 -9.69
C SER A 123 2.63 13.66 -9.41
N GLU A 124 3.74 14.35 -9.53
CA GLU A 124 5.05 13.76 -9.21
C GLU A 124 5.21 13.44 -7.72
N THR A 125 4.37 14.03 -6.86
CA THR A 125 4.48 13.90 -5.40
C THR A 125 3.23 13.37 -4.71
N GLU A 126 2.13 13.18 -5.45
CA GLU A 126 0.87 12.75 -4.86
C GLU A 126 0.27 11.56 -5.60
N ILE A 127 -0.32 10.68 -4.82
CA ILE A 127 -1.05 9.50 -5.34
C ILE A 127 -2.43 9.40 -4.70
N GLU A 128 -3.32 8.72 -5.38
CA GLU A 128 -4.59 8.27 -4.81
C GLU A 128 -4.67 6.77 -4.94
N ALA A 129 -5.15 6.12 -3.88
CA ALA A 129 -5.31 4.68 -3.86
C ALA A 129 -6.69 4.31 -3.37
N THR A 130 -7.24 3.25 -3.96
CA THR A 130 -8.47 2.60 -3.50
C THR A 130 -8.14 1.13 -3.26
N TRP A 131 -8.79 0.54 -2.26
CA TRP A 131 -8.56 -0.86 -1.94
C TRP A 131 -9.80 -1.51 -1.40
N THR A 132 -9.91 -2.81 -1.63
CA THR A 132 -10.96 -3.65 -1.08
C THR A 132 -10.35 -4.96 -0.62
N GLY A 133 -10.94 -5.54 0.42
CA GLY A 133 -10.43 -6.80 0.93
C GLY A 133 -11.27 -7.34 2.04
N ALA A 134 -10.66 -8.21 2.83
CA ALA A 134 -11.26 -8.79 4.01
C ALA A 134 -10.17 -9.02 5.05
N TYR A 135 -10.55 -8.97 6.30
CA TYR A 135 -9.62 -9.21 7.40
C TYR A 135 -10.31 -9.95 8.53
N GLU A 136 -9.49 -10.55 9.35
CA GLU A 136 -9.96 -11.19 10.58
C GLU A 136 -8.98 -10.86 11.70
N LEU A 137 -9.50 -10.35 12.79
CA LEU A 137 -8.71 -10.10 13.99
C LEU A 137 -8.63 -11.40 14.80
N ALA A 138 -7.49 -11.62 15.44
CA ALA A 138 -7.36 -12.75 16.33
C ALA A 138 -8.36 -12.60 17.48
N LYS A 139 -9.06 -13.68 17.80
CA LYS A 139 -9.98 -13.64 18.91
C LYS A 139 -9.21 -13.43 20.22
N ALA A 140 -9.71 -12.55 21.06
CA ALA A 140 -9.19 -12.43 22.40
C ALA A 140 -9.23 -13.80 23.05
N GLN A 141 -8.11 -14.24 23.60
CA GLN A 141 -8.08 -15.52 24.29
C GLN A 141 -8.96 -15.45 25.52
N ALA A 142 -9.87 -16.40 25.64
CA ALA A 142 -10.70 -16.51 26.81
C ALA A 142 -9.85 -16.96 27.99
N GLY A 143 -9.84 -16.16 28.99
CA GLY A 143 -9.17 -16.46 30.25
C GLY A 143 -7.85 -15.81 30.42
#